data_925b094338ca46f2b8c403a4f915f71a
#
_entry.id   925b094338ca46f2b8c403a4f915f71a
#
_cell.length_a   1.000
_cell.length_b   1.000
_cell.length_c   1.000
_cell.angle_alpha   90.00
_cell.angle_beta   90.00
_cell.angle_gamma   90.00
#
_symmetry.space_group_name_H-M   'P 1'
#
loop_
_entity.id
_entity.type
_entity.pdbx_description
1 polymer ?
#
loop_
_entity_poly.entity_id
_entity_poly.type
_entity_poly.pdbx_seq_one_letter_code
_entity_poly.pdbx_strand_id
1 'polypeptide(L)'
;MGASEHSSYFDPATGARVHQMTAHPSVSHSTYFLQRAFTPDNRLLIFTSYRAGSAQIFEAGFPEGPIRQISSGEAIHPFSPAILPNGLLLFVRGGSIWTIDRKTL
;
A
#
# COMPACT_ATOMS: atom_id res chain seq x y z
N MET A 1 10.65 9.18 3.37
CA MET A 1 9.92 8.23 4.23
C MET A 1 8.90 8.98 5.07
N GLY A 2 7.68 8.54 5.09
CA GLY A 2 6.64 9.16 5.88
C GLY A 2 6.57 8.61 7.30
N ALA A 3 5.99 9.40 8.19
CA ALA A 3 5.72 8.96 9.55
C ALA A 3 4.59 7.92 9.56
N SER A 4 4.43 7.26 10.69
CA SER A 4 3.28 6.38 10.92
C SER A 4 2.00 7.22 11.04
N GLU A 5 0.93 6.74 10.43
CA GLU A 5 -0.42 7.31 10.55
C GLU A 5 -1.35 6.33 11.28
N HIS A 6 -0.76 5.35 11.93
CA HIS A 6 -1.49 4.25 12.55
C HIS A 6 -2.27 4.69 13.79
N SER A 7 -3.48 4.20 13.90
CA SER A 7 -4.28 4.19 15.12
C SER A 7 -5.06 2.88 15.19
N SER A 8 -5.56 2.55 16.36
CA SER A 8 -6.35 1.33 16.50
C SER A 8 -7.47 1.53 17.51
N TYR A 9 -8.52 0.73 17.36
CA TYR A 9 -9.66 0.72 18.27
C TYR A 9 -10.30 -0.65 18.23
N PHE A 10 -11.15 -0.91 19.22
CA PHE A 10 -11.95 -2.14 19.21
C PHE A 10 -13.32 -1.84 18.65
N ASP A 11 -13.76 -2.68 17.70
CA ASP A 11 -15.11 -2.59 17.17
C ASP A 11 -16.11 -2.94 18.26
N PRO A 12 -17.03 -2.04 18.64
CA PRO A 12 -17.97 -2.30 19.74
C PRO A 12 -18.97 -3.43 19.45
N ALA A 13 -19.22 -3.74 18.17
CA ALA A 13 -20.17 -4.77 17.79
C ALA A 13 -19.57 -6.17 17.85
N THR A 14 -18.29 -6.33 17.53
CA THR A 14 -17.64 -7.63 17.40
C THR A 14 -16.51 -7.86 18.37
N GLY A 15 -15.96 -6.79 19.00
CA GLY A 15 -14.76 -6.87 19.82
C GLY A 15 -13.47 -7.00 19.04
N ALA A 16 -13.53 -7.00 17.71
CA ALA A 16 -12.35 -7.10 16.87
C ALA A 16 -11.50 -5.84 17.01
N ARG A 17 -10.17 -6.02 16.99
CA ARG A 17 -9.25 -4.88 16.95
C ARG A 17 -9.11 -4.39 15.52
N VAL A 18 -9.42 -3.11 15.30
CA VAL A 18 -9.33 -2.47 13.99
C VAL A 18 -8.08 -1.61 13.95
N HIS A 19 -7.24 -1.80 12.91
CA HIS A 19 -6.07 -0.98 12.68
C HIS A 19 -6.35 -0.02 11.52
N GLN A 20 -6.29 1.28 11.82
CA GLN A 20 -6.33 2.30 10.78
C GLN A 20 -4.90 2.62 10.38
N MET A 21 -4.55 2.33 9.14
CA MET A 21 -3.16 2.42 8.67
C MET A 21 -2.83 3.77 8.06
N THR A 22 -3.83 4.52 7.58
CA THR A 22 -3.64 5.82 6.94
C THR A 22 -4.56 6.85 7.57
N ALA A 23 -4.09 8.10 7.65
CA ALA A 23 -4.88 9.23 8.15
C ALA A 23 -4.69 10.50 7.30
N HIS A 24 -4.01 10.37 6.16
CA HIS A 24 -3.81 11.50 5.25
C HIS A 24 -5.13 11.90 4.60
N PRO A 25 -5.41 13.21 4.41
CA PRO A 25 -6.67 13.66 3.81
C PRO A 25 -6.87 13.27 2.35
N SER A 26 -5.80 12.95 1.62
CA SER A 26 -5.93 12.47 0.24
C SER A 26 -6.46 11.04 0.21
N VAL A 27 -7.07 10.67 -0.93
CA VAL A 27 -7.61 9.32 -1.12
C VAL A 27 -6.49 8.29 -1.05
N SER A 28 -6.73 7.23 -0.29
CA SER A 28 -5.90 6.03 -0.26
C SER A 28 -6.81 4.82 -0.37
N HIS A 29 -6.38 3.79 -1.10
CA HIS A 29 -7.19 2.59 -1.23
C HIS A 29 -6.31 1.36 -1.37
N SER A 30 -6.90 0.20 -1.08
CA SER A 30 -6.25 -1.09 -1.21
C SER A 30 -5.98 -1.45 -2.67
N THR A 31 -5.22 -2.52 -2.90
CA THR A 31 -5.10 -3.17 -4.20
C THR A 31 -6.48 -3.65 -4.65
N TYR A 32 -6.58 -4.06 -5.94
CA TYR A 32 -7.83 -4.64 -6.44
C TYR A 32 -8.26 -5.80 -5.53
N PHE A 33 -9.56 -5.94 -5.29
CA PHE A 33 -10.07 -6.86 -4.27
C PHE A 33 -9.67 -8.33 -4.46
N LEU A 34 -9.27 -8.72 -5.67
CA LEU A 34 -8.77 -10.06 -5.95
C LEU A 34 -7.27 -10.20 -5.72
N GLN A 35 -6.58 -9.13 -5.34
CA GLN A 35 -5.14 -9.14 -5.13
C GLN A 35 -4.80 -9.08 -3.66
N ARG A 36 -3.67 -9.71 -3.31
CA ARG A 36 -3.13 -9.61 -1.96
C ARG A 36 -2.60 -8.20 -1.72
N ALA A 37 -2.94 -7.62 -0.58
CA ALA A 37 -2.41 -6.32 -0.18
C ALA A 37 -1.22 -6.42 0.76
N PHE A 38 -1.06 -7.55 1.45
CA PHE A 38 0.08 -7.78 2.35
C PHE A 38 1.21 -8.50 1.64
N THR A 39 2.45 -8.21 2.07
CA THR A 39 3.60 -9.01 1.65
C THR A 39 3.47 -10.44 2.18
N PRO A 40 4.21 -11.42 1.59
CA PRO A 40 4.10 -12.82 2.02
C PRO A 40 4.35 -13.05 3.51
N ASP A 41 5.19 -12.22 4.14
CA ASP A 41 5.47 -12.31 5.58
C ASP A 41 4.47 -11.57 6.46
N ASN A 42 3.45 -10.94 5.86
CA ASN A 42 2.41 -10.15 6.54
C ASN A 42 2.93 -8.93 7.32
N ARG A 43 4.12 -8.45 7.01
CA ARG A 43 4.74 -7.32 7.72
C ARG A 43 4.49 -5.98 7.07
N LEU A 44 4.20 -5.97 5.77
CA LEU A 44 3.99 -4.75 5.00
C LEU A 44 2.67 -4.81 4.27
N LEU A 45 1.95 -3.70 4.33
CA LEU A 45 0.71 -3.48 3.59
C LEU A 45 1.01 -2.57 2.41
N ILE A 46 0.61 -3.00 1.21
CA ILE A 46 0.75 -2.21 -0.01
C ILE A 46 -0.58 -1.53 -0.30
N PHE A 47 -0.53 -0.27 -0.65
CA PHE A 47 -1.74 0.48 -0.99
C PHE A 47 -1.42 1.60 -1.99
N THR A 48 -2.47 2.10 -2.63
CA THR A 48 -2.38 3.25 -3.54
C THR A 48 -2.86 4.49 -2.81
N SER A 49 -2.14 5.60 -2.98
CA SER A 49 -2.53 6.87 -2.42
C SER A 49 -2.28 7.99 -3.42
N TYR A 50 -3.11 9.01 -3.36
CA TYR A 50 -3.01 10.21 -4.19
C TYR A 50 -2.35 11.37 -3.45
N ARG A 51 -1.76 11.10 -2.28
CA ARG A 51 -1.15 12.15 -1.44
C ARG A 51 0.03 12.86 -2.10
N ALA A 52 0.65 12.24 -3.09
CA ALA A 52 1.78 12.83 -3.82
C ALA A 52 1.34 13.58 -5.08
N GLY A 53 0.04 13.81 -5.28
CA GLY A 53 -0.51 14.54 -6.41
C GLY A 53 -1.03 13.67 -7.54
N SER A 54 -0.63 12.40 -7.59
CA SER A 54 -1.11 11.40 -8.55
C SER A 54 -1.10 10.05 -7.86
N ALA A 55 -1.65 9.04 -8.53
CA ALA A 55 -1.66 7.68 -7.98
C ALA A 55 -0.23 7.16 -7.86
N GLN A 56 0.18 6.83 -6.64
CA GLN A 56 1.48 6.23 -6.34
C GLN A 56 1.30 5.06 -5.40
N ILE A 57 2.27 4.16 -5.42
CA ILE A 57 2.25 2.97 -4.58
C ILE A 57 3.04 3.26 -3.31
N PHE A 58 2.43 2.94 -2.18
CA PHE A 58 3.00 3.11 -0.86
C PHE A 58 3.02 1.78 -0.13
N GLU A 59 3.90 1.66 0.84
CA GLU A 59 3.87 0.55 1.79
C GLU A 59 3.82 1.10 3.21
N ALA A 60 3.15 0.36 4.09
CA ALA A 60 3.08 0.66 5.51
C ALA A 60 3.51 -0.56 6.29
N GLY A 61 4.39 -0.38 7.27
CA GLY A 61 4.71 -1.43 8.22
C GLY A 61 3.45 -1.79 9.02
N PHE A 62 3.13 -3.06 9.12
CA PHE A 62 1.93 -3.50 9.81
C PHE A 62 2.30 -4.04 11.19
N PRO A 63 1.56 -3.66 12.25
CA PRO A 63 0.38 -2.77 12.23
C PRO A 63 0.68 -1.28 12.46
N GLU A 64 1.88 -0.89 12.81
CA GLU A 64 2.12 0.45 13.37
C GLU A 64 2.88 1.42 12.46
N GLY A 65 3.05 1.11 11.19
CA GLY A 65 3.78 1.95 10.26
C GLY A 65 5.27 1.76 10.36
N PRO A 66 6.15 2.58 9.78
CA PRO A 66 5.87 3.82 9.06
C PRO A 66 5.35 3.61 7.64
N ILE A 67 5.04 4.72 6.97
CA ILE A 67 4.59 4.73 5.57
C ILE A 67 5.75 5.17 4.69
N ARG A 68 5.93 4.48 3.57
CA ARG A 68 6.99 4.80 2.61
C ARG A 68 6.42 4.77 1.20
N GLN A 69 6.73 5.79 0.40
CA GLN A 69 6.42 5.81 -1.02
C GLN A 69 7.42 4.94 -1.77
N ILE A 70 6.94 3.99 -2.56
CA ILE A 70 7.80 3.06 -3.28
C ILE A 70 7.74 3.21 -4.80
N SER A 71 6.88 4.07 -5.31
CA SER A 71 6.84 4.40 -6.75
C SER A 71 6.91 5.90 -6.95
N SER A 72 7.25 6.30 -8.17
CA SER A 72 7.25 7.70 -8.58
C SER A 72 6.91 7.77 -10.06
N GLY A 73 6.69 8.99 -10.58
CA GLY A 73 6.36 9.18 -11.98
C GLY A 73 4.87 9.21 -12.21
N GLU A 74 4.45 8.94 -13.45
CA GLU A 74 3.08 9.14 -13.89
C GLU A 74 2.48 7.85 -14.46
N ALA A 75 1.18 7.90 -14.71
CA ALA A 75 0.42 6.89 -15.45
C ALA A 75 0.36 5.51 -14.79
N ILE A 76 0.51 5.45 -13.46
CA ILE A 76 0.27 4.19 -12.73
C ILE A 76 -1.23 3.92 -12.68
N HIS A 77 -1.62 2.71 -13.09
CA HIS A 77 -3.01 2.28 -12.97
C HIS A 77 -3.29 1.98 -11.48
N PRO A 78 -4.26 2.68 -10.85
CA PRO A 78 -4.42 2.65 -9.39
C PRO A 78 -4.76 1.28 -8.80
N PHE A 79 -5.37 0.39 -9.57
CA PHE A 79 -5.75 -0.94 -9.12
C PHE A 79 -4.86 -2.05 -9.68
N SER A 80 -3.74 -1.68 -10.30
CA SER A 80 -2.84 -2.66 -10.90
C SER A 80 -1.82 -3.29 -9.94
N PRO A 81 -1.45 -2.69 -8.79
CA PRO A 81 -0.41 -3.28 -7.95
C PRO A 81 -0.77 -4.69 -7.49
N ALA A 82 0.19 -5.59 -7.61
CA ALA A 82 0.07 -6.98 -7.16
C ALA A 82 1.41 -7.43 -6.60
N ILE A 83 1.36 -8.16 -5.49
CA ILE A 83 2.55 -8.71 -4.84
C ILE A 83 2.75 -10.14 -5.34
N LEU A 84 3.93 -10.39 -5.90
CA LEU A 84 4.31 -11.73 -6.36
C LEU A 84 4.80 -12.59 -5.19
N PRO A 85 4.73 -13.92 -5.30
CA PRO A 85 5.20 -14.80 -4.23
C PRO A 85 6.65 -14.61 -3.83
N ASN A 86 7.51 -14.13 -4.75
CA ASN A 86 8.90 -13.82 -4.44
C ASN A 86 9.11 -12.44 -3.79
N GLY A 87 8.03 -11.72 -3.50
CA GLY A 87 8.10 -10.43 -2.85
C GLY A 87 8.25 -9.23 -3.79
N LEU A 88 8.41 -9.44 -5.09
CA LEU A 88 8.41 -8.34 -6.05
C LEU A 88 7.00 -7.75 -6.18
N LEU A 89 6.95 -6.45 -6.42
CA LEU A 89 5.69 -5.75 -6.70
C LEU A 89 5.58 -5.55 -8.21
N LEU A 90 4.45 -5.96 -8.76
CA LEU A 90 4.12 -5.79 -10.18
C LEU A 90 3.03 -4.73 -10.31
N PHE A 91 3.13 -3.86 -11.29
CA PHE A 91 2.09 -2.86 -11.56
C PHE A 91 2.11 -2.45 -13.03
N VAL A 92 1.04 -1.79 -13.46
CA VAL A 92 0.90 -1.28 -14.83
C VAL A 92 1.14 0.23 -14.81
N ARG A 93 2.01 0.67 -15.71
CA ARG A 93 2.28 2.09 -15.96
C ARG A 93 2.14 2.35 -17.46
N GLY A 94 1.23 3.27 -17.82
CA GLY A 94 0.93 3.48 -19.23
C GLY A 94 0.44 2.18 -19.86
N GLY A 95 1.05 1.75 -20.94
CA GLY A 95 0.72 0.47 -21.57
C GLY A 95 1.66 -0.68 -21.22
N SER A 96 2.49 -0.52 -20.19
CA SER A 96 3.56 -1.48 -19.89
C SER A 96 3.43 -2.06 -18.49
N ILE A 97 3.95 -3.26 -18.31
CA ILE A 97 4.05 -3.92 -17.01
C ILE A 97 5.43 -3.64 -16.42
N TRP A 98 5.44 -3.21 -15.16
CA TRP A 98 6.65 -2.88 -14.42
C TRP A 98 6.75 -3.73 -13.16
N THR A 99 7.97 -3.94 -12.69
CA THR A 99 8.20 -4.55 -11.38
C THR A 99 9.12 -3.67 -10.55
N ILE A 100 8.93 -3.72 -9.23
CA ILE A 100 9.77 -3.04 -8.26
C ILE A 100 10.28 -4.07 -7.28
N ASP A 101 11.60 -4.08 -7.08
CA ASP A 101 12.20 -4.76 -5.94
C ASP A 101 12.21 -3.76 -4.78
N ARG A 102 11.36 -3.99 -3.79
CA ARG A 102 11.18 -3.07 -2.67
C ARG A 102 12.44 -2.93 -1.80
N LYS A 103 13.38 -3.86 -1.90
CA LYS A 103 14.62 -3.84 -1.11
C LYS A 103 15.66 -2.90 -1.70
N THR A 104 15.61 -2.66 -3.01
CA THR A 104 16.64 -1.89 -3.70
C THR A 104 16.19 -0.53 -4.20
N LEU A 105 14.96 -0.16 -3.98
CA LEU A 105 14.34 1.08 -4.49
C LEU A 105 15.31 2.17 -4.88
#